data_fc8b79efb52cc3734632ed523e5e6cc3
#
_entry.id   fc8b79efb52cc3734632ed523e5e6cc3
#
_cell.length_a   1.000
_cell.length_b   1.000
_cell.length_c   1.000
_cell.angle_alpha   90.00
_cell.angle_beta   90.00
_cell.angle_gamma   90.00
#
_symmetry.space_group_name_H-M   'P 1'
#
loop_
_entity.id
_entity.type
_entity.pdbx_description
1 polymer ?
#
loop_
_entity_poly.entity_id
_entity_poly.type
_entity_poly.pdbx_seq_one_letter_code
_entity_poly.pdbx_strand_id
1 'polypeptide(L)'
;LNSSFIIFVPQKINHTQMKVIKISIFFLVIVFSINIITAQNNISDSIRLSEVVVTGSKTEISRKLVPLSVSQISRSDIENSGQINVLTTLSGFVPGFFVTERSLLGFGVGTGGSGAITMRGISSQPNSSVLVLIDGHPQYQGIFGHPLPDAYVASDVEKVEVIRGPASILYGSNAMSGVINMITKKQKEDGVKLNFGASYGSYNTQKYHGTIGYKKDKWNVFASANHDRTDGFRENTDFRISNGYLKTGYEINKNFTLQADASIAKYDANDNGPVHAPAAFNIDILRGKAALSLDNKFEKANGSLKIYHNFGEHILSDGFQSTDRNSGLMLYETFKLLNGNSLTAGTDLKQYGGKANRGAAANQLKTVNEIALYAYTSQQLLQKLNINAGLRLENNSVYGSELIPMLGLSYMQNAHTSFKASASKGFRSPTVMEMYLYAPNDSLQPERMMNYEISWLQSLFNNKLQFELTAFWVEGENLIQIVPPVVTMRQNAGTFSNKGIEFSAKYEIAKNFRLQGNYSFTDIEKPVLAAPRHQANLSVNYTYKILNFNISGQYIDGLYTRINPAPVTESYLLLNARVAAQVLPQLNIFVMGSNLLNQKYEINYGYPMPGTYVNAGVNVRI
;
A
#
# COMPACT_ATOMS: atom_id res chain seq x y z
N LEU A 1 -42.67 22.59 -24.57
CA LEU A 1 -43.37 21.52 -23.88
C LEU A 1 -43.19 20.20 -24.63
N ASN A 2 -42.12 19.48 -24.41
CA ASN A 2 -42.00 18.08 -24.79
C ASN A 2 -41.19 17.39 -23.71
N SER A 3 -41.90 16.66 -22.86
CA SER A 3 -41.37 15.77 -21.85
C SER A 3 -41.04 14.43 -22.49
N SER A 4 -39.75 14.13 -22.67
CA SER A 4 -39.26 12.80 -23.07
C SER A 4 -39.02 11.95 -21.83
N PHE A 5 -39.93 11.01 -21.56
CA PHE A 5 -39.72 9.93 -20.60
C PHE A 5 -38.67 8.96 -21.16
N ILE A 6 -37.54 8.83 -20.46
CA ILE A 6 -36.58 7.77 -20.73
C ILE A 6 -37.08 6.51 -20.00
N ILE A 7 -37.54 5.54 -20.81
CA ILE A 7 -37.92 4.20 -20.31
C ILE A 7 -36.60 3.42 -20.13
N PHE A 8 -36.25 3.10 -18.88
CA PHE A 8 -35.22 2.14 -18.56
C PHE A 8 -35.68 0.73 -18.96
N VAL A 9 -35.08 0.17 -20.01
CA VAL A 9 -35.26 -1.24 -20.37
C VAL A 9 -34.22 -2.02 -19.55
N PRO A 10 -34.62 -2.94 -18.66
CA PRO A 10 -33.66 -3.75 -17.91
C PRO A 10 -32.98 -4.74 -18.86
N GLN A 11 -31.66 -4.67 -18.95
CA GLN A 11 -30.85 -5.69 -19.62
C GLN A 11 -31.15 -7.06 -19.01
N LYS A 12 -31.42 -8.05 -19.86
CA LYS A 12 -31.64 -9.45 -19.47
C LYS A 12 -30.41 -9.98 -18.74
N ILE A 13 -30.53 -10.23 -17.45
CA ILE A 13 -29.51 -10.90 -16.63
C ILE A 13 -29.35 -12.34 -17.15
N ASN A 14 -28.17 -12.72 -17.54
CA ASN A 14 -27.85 -14.04 -18.08
C ASN A 14 -28.01 -15.13 -16.99
N HIS A 15 -28.43 -16.33 -17.40
CA HIS A 15 -28.72 -17.47 -16.49
C HIS A 15 -27.58 -17.80 -15.52
N THR A 16 -26.33 -17.52 -15.90
CA THR A 16 -25.14 -17.69 -15.05
C THR A 16 -25.07 -16.63 -13.94
N GLN A 17 -25.44 -15.39 -14.23
CA GLN A 17 -25.49 -14.30 -13.23
C GLN A 17 -26.58 -14.55 -12.18
N MET A 18 -27.72 -15.09 -12.58
CA MET A 18 -28.79 -15.48 -11.64
C MET A 18 -28.38 -16.64 -10.71
N LYS A 19 -27.55 -17.58 -11.17
CA LYS A 19 -27.01 -18.65 -10.29
C LYS A 19 -26.06 -18.09 -9.25
N VAL A 20 -25.18 -17.14 -9.62
CA VAL A 20 -24.23 -16.50 -8.70
C VAL A 20 -24.96 -15.70 -7.64
N ILE A 21 -25.99 -14.91 -8.02
CA ILE A 21 -26.81 -14.13 -7.08
C ILE A 21 -27.57 -15.06 -6.10
N LYS A 22 -28.12 -16.18 -6.57
CA LYS A 22 -28.78 -17.17 -5.70
C LYS A 22 -27.83 -17.86 -4.73
N ILE A 23 -26.61 -18.17 -5.14
CA ILE A 23 -25.56 -18.73 -4.28
C ILE A 23 -25.12 -17.69 -3.23
N SER A 24 -24.97 -16.42 -3.62
CA SER A 24 -24.60 -15.34 -2.70
C SER A 24 -25.70 -15.07 -1.65
N ILE A 25 -26.97 -15.11 -2.04
CA ILE A 25 -28.10 -14.97 -1.10
C ILE A 25 -28.22 -16.18 -0.18
N PHE A 26 -27.96 -17.40 -0.69
CA PHE A 26 -27.98 -18.63 0.11
C PHE A 26 -26.85 -18.63 1.18
N PHE A 27 -25.66 -18.15 0.84
CA PHE A 27 -24.57 -17.95 1.81
C PHE A 27 -24.90 -16.87 2.86
N LEU A 28 -25.56 -15.80 2.45
CA LEU A 28 -25.97 -14.72 3.38
C LEU A 28 -27.01 -15.22 4.40
N VAL A 29 -27.93 -16.09 4.00
CA VAL A 29 -28.98 -16.66 4.87
C VAL A 29 -28.40 -17.68 5.86
N ILE A 30 -27.39 -18.46 5.48
CA ILE A 30 -26.73 -19.41 6.39
C ILE A 30 -25.97 -18.68 7.51
N VAL A 31 -25.40 -17.51 7.24
CA VAL A 31 -24.67 -16.69 8.24
C VAL A 31 -25.62 -16.12 9.30
N PHE A 32 -26.91 -15.90 9.00
CA PHE A 32 -27.88 -15.35 9.95
C PHE A 32 -28.56 -16.40 10.84
N SER A 33 -28.38 -17.70 10.59
CA SER A 33 -29.11 -18.76 11.31
C SER A 33 -28.34 -19.41 12.47
N ILE A 34 -27.14 -18.92 12.83
CA ILE A 34 -26.32 -19.51 13.90
C ILE A 34 -26.71 -18.90 15.25
N ASN A 35 -27.33 -19.71 16.10
CA ASN A 35 -27.71 -19.39 17.47
C ASN A 35 -26.48 -19.05 18.35
N ILE A 36 -26.62 -17.98 19.11
CA ILE A 36 -25.62 -17.40 20.00
C ILE A 36 -25.40 -18.33 21.19
N ILE A 37 -24.22 -18.95 21.28
CA ILE A 37 -23.74 -19.57 22.53
C ILE A 37 -22.81 -18.55 23.21
N THR A 38 -23.25 -18.06 24.37
CA THR A 38 -22.48 -17.13 25.19
C THR A 38 -21.35 -17.86 25.92
N ALA A 39 -20.10 -17.54 25.57
CA ALA A 39 -18.94 -17.86 26.38
C ALA A 39 -18.12 -16.58 26.61
N GLN A 40 -18.18 -16.06 27.81
CA GLN A 40 -17.36 -14.95 28.30
C GLN A 40 -15.93 -15.44 28.57
N ASN A 41 -14.92 -14.82 27.90
CA ASN A 41 -13.58 -14.63 28.48
C ASN A 41 -12.71 -13.71 27.62
N ASN A 42 -12.03 -12.79 28.27
CA ASN A 42 -11.03 -11.78 27.89
C ASN A 42 -10.35 -11.86 26.52
N ILE A 43 -10.84 -11.07 25.57
CA ILE A 43 -10.24 -10.85 24.23
C ILE A 43 -9.73 -9.39 24.15
N SER A 44 -9.25 -8.79 25.23
CA SER A 44 -9.04 -7.33 25.25
C SER A 44 -7.76 -6.80 24.59
N ASP A 45 -6.70 -7.60 24.42
CA ASP A 45 -5.39 -7.05 24.04
C ASP A 45 -5.12 -6.96 22.54
N SER A 46 -5.58 -7.91 21.71
CA SER A 46 -5.35 -7.85 20.26
C SER A 46 -6.20 -6.79 19.53
N ILE A 47 -7.37 -6.47 20.08
CA ILE A 47 -8.29 -5.47 19.51
C ILE A 47 -7.83 -4.04 19.83
N ARG A 48 -7.22 -3.81 20.99
CA ARG A 48 -6.70 -2.48 21.38
C ARG A 48 -5.54 -2.03 20.51
N LEU A 49 -4.66 -2.93 20.10
CA LEU A 49 -3.51 -2.62 19.22
C LEU A 49 -3.93 -2.21 17.81
N SER A 50 -5.08 -2.67 17.30
CA SER A 50 -5.60 -2.28 15.98
C SER A 50 -6.27 -0.91 15.94
N GLU A 51 -6.43 -0.23 17.06
CA GLU A 51 -7.04 1.11 17.13
C GLU A 51 -6.01 2.25 17.12
N VAL A 52 -4.72 1.96 17.26
CA VAL A 52 -3.66 2.97 17.32
C VAL A 52 -2.89 3.01 15.99
N VAL A 53 -2.81 4.18 15.42
CA VAL A 53 -2.09 4.47 14.16
C VAL A 53 -1.06 5.58 14.37
N VAL A 54 0.02 5.53 13.62
CA VAL A 54 1.11 6.52 13.64
C VAL A 54 1.13 7.37 12.38
N THR A 55 0.84 6.76 11.24
CA THR A 55 1.00 7.37 9.92
C THR A 55 0.12 8.61 9.73
N GLY A 56 -1.04 8.65 10.35
CA GLY A 56 -1.97 9.78 10.23
C GLY A 56 -1.62 11.03 11.03
N SER A 57 -0.58 11.00 11.89
CA SER A 57 -0.25 12.12 12.80
C SER A 57 1.23 12.20 13.19
N LYS A 58 2.10 11.33 12.66
CA LYS A 58 3.52 11.14 13.07
C LYS A 58 3.70 10.55 14.47
N THR A 59 2.68 10.48 15.30
CA THR A 59 2.70 9.94 16.66
C THR A 59 1.56 8.95 16.87
N GLU A 60 1.68 8.11 17.89
CA GLU A 60 0.63 7.15 18.25
C GLU A 60 -0.67 7.87 18.67
N ILE A 61 -1.72 7.67 17.91
CA ILE A 61 -3.05 8.25 18.15
C ILE A 61 -4.15 7.22 17.86
N SER A 62 -5.29 7.34 18.53
CA SER A 62 -6.45 6.52 18.19
C SER A 62 -6.93 6.81 16.76
N ARG A 63 -7.14 5.75 15.96
CA ARG A 63 -7.71 5.82 14.62
C ARG A 63 -9.03 6.62 14.56
N LYS A 64 -9.81 6.62 15.65
CA LYS A 64 -11.08 7.35 15.76
C LYS A 64 -10.88 8.87 15.75
N LEU A 65 -9.72 9.36 16.16
CA LEU A 65 -9.38 10.80 16.20
C LEU A 65 -8.71 11.30 14.93
N VAL A 66 -8.19 10.40 14.09
CA VAL A 66 -7.60 10.75 12.79
C VAL A 66 -8.73 10.98 11.79
N PRO A 67 -8.86 12.18 11.20
CA PRO A 67 -9.97 12.49 10.30
C PRO A 67 -9.84 11.80 8.93
N LEU A 68 -8.66 11.32 8.57
CA LEU A 68 -8.41 10.57 7.35
C LEU A 68 -8.81 9.11 7.49
N SER A 69 -9.17 8.47 6.37
CA SER A 69 -9.43 7.04 6.30
C SER A 69 -8.12 6.26 6.35
N VAL A 70 -7.94 5.45 7.40
CA VAL A 70 -6.73 4.64 7.62
C VAL A 70 -7.08 3.17 7.70
N SER A 71 -6.49 2.35 6.84
CA SER A 71 -6.52 0.88 6.92
C SER A 71 -5.28 0.37 7.65
N GLN A 72 -5.44 -0.64 8.50
CA GLN A 72 -4.34 -1.27 9.21
C GLN A 72 -4.36 -2.77 8.94
N ILE A 73 -3.22 -3.30 8.50
CA ILE A 73 -3.00 -4.71 8.20
C ILE A 73 -2.02 -5.26 9.21
N SER A 74 -2.46 -6.27 9.96
CA SER A 74 -1.67 -6.88 11.03
C SER A 74 -0.67 -7.91 10.51
N ARG A 75 0.29 -8.29 11.34
CA ARG A 75 1.22 -9.38 11.04
C ARG A 75 0.50 -10.68 10.69
N SER A 76 -0.56 -11.02 11.41
CA SER A 76 -1.36 -12.23 11.12
C SER A 76 -2.05 -12.17 9.76
N ASP A 77 -2.50 -11.00 9.32
CA ASP A 77 -3.11 -10.82 7.99
C ASP A 77 -2.06 -11.02 6.90
N ILE A 78 -0.84 -10.48 7.08
CA ILE A 78 0.29 -10.66 6.17
C ILE A 78 0.70 -12.14 6.08
N GLU A 79 0.85 -12.85 7.20
CA GLU A 79 1.21 -14.27 7.23
C GLU A 79 0.14 -15.17 6.59
N ASN A 80 -1.12 -14.88 6.86
CA ASN A 80 -2.24 -15.67 6.32
C ASN A 80 -2.44 -15.46 4.82
N SER A 81 -2.05 -14.30 4.26
CA SER A 81 -2.08 -14.07 2.81
C SER A 81 -1.13 -14.99 2.04
N GLY A 82 -0.04 -15.45 2.68
CA GLY A 82 0.99 -16.27 2.04
C GLY A 82 1.78 -15.56 0.95
N GLN A 83 1.58 -14.25 0.79
CA GLN A 83 2.31 -13.44 -0.18
C GLN A 83 3.71 -13.10 0.32
N ILE A 84 4.68 -13.05 -0.60
CA ILE A 84 6.06 -12.62 -0.30
C ILE A 84 6.20 -11.11 -0.30
N ASN A 85 5.33 -10.43 -1.02
CA ASN A 85 5.34 -8.98 -1.19
C ASN A 85 4.19 -8.34 -0.42
N VAL A 86 4.48 -7.19 0.20
CA VAL A 86 3.51 -6.45 1.00
C VAL A 86 2.39 -5.88 0.13
N LEU A 87 2.70 -5.33 -1.05
CA LEU A 87 1.69 -4.64 -1.88
C LEU A 87 0.64 -5.59 -2.42
N THR A 88 1.03 -6.80 -2.82
CA THR A 88 0.07 -7.86 -3.20
C THR A 88 -0.89 -8.17 -2.06
N THR A 89 -0.38 -8.26 -0.83
CA THR A 89 -1.23 -8.44 0.36
C THR A 89 -2.24 -7.32 0.49
N LEU A 90 -1.85 -6.04 0.29
CA LEU A 90 -2.73 -4.90 0.48
C LEU A 90 -3.95 -4.90 -0.45
N SER A 91 -3.83 -5.43 -1.68
CA SER A 91 -4.95 -5.53 -2.62
C SER A 91 -6.14 -6.35 -2.07
N GLY A 92 -5.89 -7.29 -1.14
CA GLY A 92 -6.93 -8.07 -0.48
C GLY A 92 -7.55 -7.40 0.76
N PHE A 93 -6.91 -6.37 1.34
CA PHE A 93 -7.29 -5.82 2.64
C PHE A 93 -7.69 -4.35 2.63
N VAL A 94 -7.25 -3.58 1.63
CA VAL A 94 -7.46 -2.13 1.57
C VAL A 94 -8.48 -1.81 0.48
N PRO A 95 -9.67 -1.25 0.82
CA PRO A 95 -10.64 -0.87 -0.19
C PRO A 95 -10.11 0.25 -1.08
N GLY A 96 -10.41 0.20 -2.39
CA GLY A 96 -9.97 1.19 -3.37
C GLY A 96 -8.47 1.18 -3.69
N PHE A 97 -7.72 0.20 -3.16
CA PHE A 97 -6.31 -0.02 -3.47
C PHE A 97 -6.17 -1.14 -4.49
N PHE A 98 -5.45 -0.88 -5.56
CA PHE A 98 -5.12 -1.90 -6.57
C PHE A 98 -3.67 -1.76 -6.99
N VAL A 99 -2.99 -2.89 -7.22
CA VAL A 99 -1.63 -2.95 -7.77
C VAL A 99 -1.59 -3.92 -8.94
N THR A 100 -0.90 -3.54 -10.01
CA THR A 100 -0.73 -4.41 -11.17
C THR A 100 0.42 -5.37 -10.97
N GLU A 101 0.19 -6.63 -11.29
CA GLU A 101 1.17 -7.71 -11.30
C GLU A 101 1.28 -8.30 -12.70
N ARG A 102 2.40 -8.92 -13.05
CA ARG A 102 2.60 -9.54 -14.36
C ARG A 102 2.97 -11.02 -14.31
N SER A 103 3.36 -11.53 -13.13
CA SER A 103 3.81 -12.92 -12.99
C SER A 103 3.44 -13.48 -11.63
N LEU A 104 3.84 -14.72 -11.36
CA LEU A 104 3.73 -15.39 -10.05
C LEU A 104 4.55 -14.71 -8.98
N LEU A 105 5.72 -14.23 -9.34
CA LEU A 105 6.62 -13.39 -8.58
C LEU A 105 7.05 -12.23 -9.47
N GLY A 106 7.28 -11.07 -8.87
CA GLY A 106 7.69 -9.89 -9.60
C GLY A 106 6.52 -9.08 -10.19
N PHE A 107 6.70 -7.78 -10.20
CA PHE A 107 5.72 -6.83 -10.71
C PHE A 107 6.01 -6.45 -12.17
N GLY A 108 7.19 -6.79 -12.66
CA GLY A 108 7.70 -6.38 -13.95
C GLY A 108 8.16 -4.91 -13.96
N VAL A 109 9.07 -4.60 -14.85
CA VAL A 109 9.57 -3.23 -15.09
C VAL A 109 9.60 -3.06 -16.60
N GLY A 110 8.72 -2.30 -17.15
CA GLY A 110 8.68 -2.14 -18.60
C GLY A 110 7.52 -1.28 -19.05
N THR A 111 7.20 -1.36 -20.31
CA THR A 111 6.09 -0.63 -20.90
C THR A 111 4.75 -1.09 -20.32
N GLY A 112 3.83 -0.17 -20.09
CA GLY A 112 2.43 -0.48 -19.82
C GLY A 112 2.05 -0.70 -18.34
N GLY A 113 2.76 -0.06 -17.40
CA GLY A 113 2.21 0.10 -16.05
C GLY A 113 2.35 -1.08 -15.10
N SER A 114 3.43 -1.86 -15.22
CA SER A 114 3.77 -2.88 -14.24
C SER A 114 4.11 -2.27 -12.88
N GLY A 115 3.63 -2.87 -11.79
CA GLY A 115 3.79 -2.35 -10.44
C GLY A 115 3.06 -1.01 -10.22
N ALA A 116 2.08 -0.67 -11.07
CA ALA A 116 1.27 0.51 -10.89
C ALA A 116 0.38 0.36 -9.66
N ILE A 117 0.44 1.34 -8.78
CA ILE A 117 -0.40 1.43 -7.59
C ILE A 117 -1.47 2.48 -7.85
N THR A 118 -2.72 2.10 -7.65
CA THR A 118 -3.85 3.04 -7.73
C THR A 118 -4.59 3.09 -6.41
N MET A 119 -5.12 4.25 -6.10
CA MET A 119 -5.98 4.46 -4.96
C MET A 119 -7.09 5.43 -5.36
N ARG A 120 -8.37 5.04 -5.13
CA ARG A 120 -9.54 5.85 -5.50
C ARG A 120 -9.58 6.24 -6.98
N GLY A 121 -9.11 5.35 -7.86
CA GLY A 121 -9.08 5.60 -9.30
C GLY A 121 -8.01 6.60 -9.76
N ILE A 122 -7.06 6.95 -8.89
CA ILE A 122 -5.96 7.87 -9.22
C ILE A 122 -4.72 7.05 -9.52
N SER A 123 -4.20 7.22 -10.73
CA SER A 123 -2.93 6.64 -11.19
C SER A 123 -2.14 7.71 -11.93
N SER A 124 -0.84 7.66 -11.83
CA SER A 124 0.08 8.50 -12.59
C SER A 124 1.05 7.64 -13.38
N GLN A 125 1.58 8.15 -14.47
CA GLN A 125 2.65 7.51 -15.23
C GLN A 125 3.81 8.49 -15.44
N PRO A 126 4.92 8.30 -14.70
CA PRO A 126 5.26 7.16 -13.82
C PRO A 126 4.38 7.12 -12.56
N ASN A 127 4.28 5.94 -11.95
CA ASN A 127 3.44 5.69 -10.78
C ASN A 127 4.03 6.34 -9.50
N SER A 128 3.78 7.62 -9.31
CA SER A 128 4.35 8.43 -8.22
C SER A 128 3.29 9.21 -7.41
N SER A 129 2.01 8.80 -7.48
CA SER A 129 0.93 9.45 -6.73
C SER A 129 0.68 8.85 -5.33
N VAL A 130 1.14 7.61 -5.08
CA VAL A 130 1.10 6.93 -3.76
C VAL A 130 2.51 6.84 -3.19
N LEU A 131 2.70 7.38 -2.00
CA LEU A 131 3.98 7.33 -1.31
C LEU A 131 4.10 6.07 -0.47
N VAL A 132 5.17 5.30 -0.72
CA VAL A 132 5.55 4.18 0.13
C VAL A 132 6.60 4.62 1.14
N LEU A 133 6.40 4.24 2.41
CA LEU A 133 7.30 4.48 3.52
C LEU A 133 7.74 3.16 4.15
N ILE A 134 8.96 3.10 4.65
CA ILE A 134 9.42 2.07 5.59
C ILE A 134 9.82 2.79 6.88
N ASP A 135 9.18 2.44 8.00
CA ASP A 135 9.38 3.12 9.30
C ASP A 135 9.32 4.66 9.18
N GLY A 136 8.42 5.16 8.31
CA GLY A 136 8.15 6.58 8.13
C GLY A 136 9.11 7.33 7.21
N HIS A 137 10.12 6.71 6.56
CA HIS A 137 10.97 7.37 5.57
C HIS A 137 10.63 6.94 4.14
N PRO A 138 10.65 7.89 3.16
CA PRO A 138 10.19 7.66 1.80
C PRO A 138 10.98 6.60 1.04
N GLN A 139 10.27 5.80 0.23
CA GLN A 139 10.83 4.75 -0.62
C GLN A 139 10.38 4.98 -2.06
N TYR A 140 11.17 5.67 -2.85
CA TYR A 140 10.93 5.84 -4.30
C TYR A 140 12.24 6.01 -5.07
N GLN A 141 12.20 5.67 -6.34
CA GLN A 141 13.30 5.78 -7.29
C GLN A 141 13.50 7.26 -7.67
N GLY A 142 14.75 7.75 -7.56
CA GLY A 142 15.04 9.17 -7.67
C GLY A 142 14.79 9.81 -9.04
N ILE A 143 14.83 9.02 -10.14
CA ILE A 143 14.57 9.51 -11.52
C ILE A 143 13.09 9.44 -11.87
N PHE A 144 12.46 8.27 -11.67
CA PHE A 144 11.08 8.01 -12.07
C PHE A 144 10.05 8.32 -10.99
N GLY A 145 10.46 8.54 -9.74
CA GLY A 145 9.58 8.90 -8.64
C GLY A 145 8.68 7.77 -8.11
N HIS A 146 8.66 6.60 -8.75
CA HIS A 146 7.80 5.49 -8.36
C HIS A 146 8.44 4.58 -7.30
N PRO A 147 7.65 3.92 -6.45
CA PRO A 147 8.12 2.84 -5.62
C PRO A 147 8.59 1.66 -6.48
N LEU A 148 9.46 0.83 -5.93
CA LEU A 148 9.89 -0.43 -6.53
C LEU A 148 9.32 -1.59 -5.72
N PRO A 149 8.15 -2.11 -6.10
CA PRO A 149 7.37 -3.04 -5.29
C PRO A 149 8.14 -4.30 -4.89
N ASP A 150 8.97 -4.83 -5.78
CA ASP A 150 9.72 -6.06 -5.55
C ASP A 150 10.63 -6.02 -4.31
N ALA A 151 11.11 -4.83 -3.93
CA ALA A 151 11.95 -4.64 -2.75
C ALA A 151 11.19 -4.64 -1.41
N TYR A 152 9.85 -4.76 -1.40
CA TYR A 152 9.03 -4.66 -0.17
C TYR A 152 8.63 -6.03 0.38
N VAL A 153 9.53 -6.61 1.14
CA VAL A 153 9.45 -7.99 1.61
C VAL A 153 8.52 -8.15 2.80
N ALA A 154 7.55 -9.05 2.69
CA ALA A 154 6.55 -9.30 3.72
C ALA A 154 7.13 -9.86 5.03
N SER A 155 8.25 -10.60 4.99
CA SER A 155 8.88 -11.18 6.18
C SER A 155 9.39 -10.12 7.17
N ASP A 156 9.73 -8.93 6.70
CA ASP A 156 10.35 -7.87 7.50
C ASP A 156 9.33 -7.00 8.23
N VAL A 157 8.07 -7.07 7.81
CA VAL A 157 7.01 -6.16 8.24
C VAL A 157 6.20 -6.71 9.41
N GLU A 158 5.99 -5.90 10.45
CA GLU A 158 5.14 -6.20 11.61
C GLU A 158 3.69 -5.79 11.35
N LYS A 159 3.48 -4.61 10.77
CA LYS A 159 2.16 -4.10 10.36
C LYS A 159 2.29 -3.10 9.22
N VAL A 160 1.21 -2.90 8.49
CA VAL A 160 1.12 -1.85 7.48
C VAL A 160 -0.02 -0.91 7.83
N GLU A 161 0.22 0.38 7.71
CA GLU A 161 -0.80 1.42 7.80
C GLU A 161 -0.94 2.10 6.44
N VAL A 162 -2.17 2.18 5.93
CA VAL A 162 -2.47 2.79 4.64
C VAL A 162 -3.44 3.94 4.82
N ILE A 163 -2.99 5.17 4.52
CA ILE A 163 -3.86 6.34 4.41
C ILE A 163 -4.46 6.33 3.00
N ARG A 164 -5.78 6.34 2.92
CA ARG A 164 -6.55 6.44 1.68
C ARG A 164 -6.94 7.89 1.45
N GLY A 165 -6.36 8.52 0.44
CA GLY A 165 -6.47 9.95 0.18
C GLY A 165 -5.21 10.73 0.57
N PRO A 166 -5.18 12.06 0.32
CA PRO A 166 -3.98 12.87 0.48
C PRO A 166 -3.42 12.90 1.90
N ALA A 167 -2.12 12.68 2.01
CA ALA A 167 -1.35 12.89 3.23
C ALA A 167 -0.15 13.83 3.01
N SER A 168 -0.21 14.64 1.96
CA SER A 168 0.87 15.56 1.58
C SER A 168 1.20 16.60 2.65
N ILE A 169 0.27 16.89 3.57
CA ILE A 169 0.53 17.73 4.75
C ILE A 169 1.69 17.18 5.61
N LEU A 170 1.77 15.88 5.82
CA LEU A 170 2.77 15.24 6.67
C LEU A 170 3.98 14.70 5.89
N TYR A 171 3.81 14.40 4.60
CA TYR A 171 4.80 13.63 3.84
C TYR A 171 5.26 14.32 2.53
N GLY A 172 4.59 15.40 2.12
CA GLY A 172 4.94 16.17 0.93
C GLY A 172 4.50 15.51 -0.36
N SER A 173 5.26 15.75 -1.40
CA SER A 173 5.05 15.19 -2.72
C SER A 173 4.96 13.66 -2.72
N ASN A 174 4.29 13.09 -3.73
CA ASN A 174 3.99 11.68 -3.92
C ASN A 174 2.98 11.09 -2.92
N ALA A 175 2.62 11.80 -1.84
CA ALA A 175 1.52 11.45 -0.96
C ALA A 175 0.18 12.03 -1.44
N MET A 176 0.02 12.20 -2.76
CA MET A 176 -1.14 12.85 -3.38
C MET A 176 -2.40 11.99 -3.22
N SER A 177 -2.36 10.73 -3.60
CA SER A 177 -3.52 9.84 -3.53
C SER A 177 -3.52 8.93 -2.29
N GLY A 178 -2.38 8.77 -1.61
CA GLY A 178 -2.28 7.98 -0.39
C GLY A 178 -0.86 7.76 0.10
N VAL A 179 -0.78 7.11 1.27
CA VAL A 179 0.48 6.69 1.88
C VAL A 179 0.38 5.26 2.37
N ILE A 180 1.39 4.46 2.07
CA ILE A 180 1.57 3.10 2.58
C ILE A 180 2.79 3.12 3.50
N ASN A 181 2.62 2.92 4.80
CA ASN A 181 3.72 2.87 5.76
C ASN A 181 3.90 1.44 6.29
N MET A 182 4.99 0.82 5.90
CA MET A 182 5.42 -0.48 6.38
C MET A 182 6.21 -0.30 7.67
N ILE A 183 5.66 -0.76 8.78
CA ILE A 183 6.32 -0.73 10.08
C ILE A 183 7.02 -2.06 10.27
N THR A 184 8.36 -2.02 10.34
CA THR A 184 9.18 -3.21 10.37
C THR A 184 9.23 -3.86 11.75
N LYS A 185 9.59 -5.14 11.77
CA LYS A 185 9.73 -5.92 13.00
C LYS A 185 10.82 -5.36 13.91
N LYS A 186 10.60 -5.55 15.20
CA LYS A 186 11.61 -5.35 16.24
C LYS A 186 11.42 -6.42 17.32
N GLN A 187 12.50 -6.95 17.86
CA GLN A 187 12.43 -7.90 18.97
C GLN A 187 11.93 -7.20 20.23
N LYS A 188 10.83 -7.70 20.83
CA LYS A 188 10.16 -7.07 21.98
C LYS A 188 10.59 -7.67 23.32
N GLU A 189 10.87 -8.96 23.33
CA GLU A 189 11.24 -9.73 24.53
C GLU A 189 12.73 -10.01 24.53
N ASP A 190 13.34 -10.06 25.72
CA ASP A 190 14.75 -10.40 25.86
C ASP A 190 15.01 -11.83 25.36
N GLY A 191 16.20 -12.03 24.78
CA GLY A 191 16.62 -13.29 24.20
C GLY A 191 16.77 -13.26 22.69
N VAL A 192 16.89 -14.43 22.11
CA VAL A 192 17.02 -14.65 20.66
C VAL A 192 15.73 -15.31 20.15
N LYS A 193 15.23 -14.85 19.03
CA LYS A 193 14.18 -15.52 18.25
C LYS A 193 14.65 -15.75 16.84
N LEU A 194 14.53 -16.98 16.37
CA LEU A 194 14.88 -17.38 15.01
C LEU A 194 13.61 -17.82 14.29
N ASN A 195 13.51 -17.49 13.01
CA ASN A 195 12.46 -18.03 12.16
C ASN A 195 13.04 -18.33 10.78
N PHE A 196 12.81 -19.53 10.29
CA PHE A 196 13.19 -20.01 8.97
C PHE A 196 11.98 -20.54 8.24
N GLY A 197 11.84 -20.20 6.98
CA GLY A 197 10.80 -20.73 6.12
C GLY A 197 11.35 -21.15 4.78
N ALA A 198 10.78 -22.24 4.25
CA ALA A 198 11.04 -22.74 2.91
C ALA A 198 9.74 -23.21 2.28
N SER A 199 9.52 -22.91 1.00
CA SER A 199 8.40 -23.44 0.25
C SER A 199 8.76 -23.72 -1.20
N TYR A 200 8.01 -24.64 -1.79
CA TYR A 200 8.13 -25.07 -3.17
C TYR A 200 6.74 -25.18 -3.81
N GLY A 201 6.61 -24.80 -5.06
CA GLY A 201 5.32 -24.80 -5.74
C GLY A 201 5.39 -24.92 -7.25
N SER A 202 4.25 -24.72 -7.89
CA SER A 202 4.07 -24.72 -9.33
C SER A 202 5.10 -23.84 -10.03
N TYR A 203 5.50 -24.21 -11.25
CA TYR A 203 6.47 -23.48 -12.08
C TYR A 203 7.85 -23.34 -11.40
N ASN A 204 8.27 -24.38 -10.66
CA ASN A 204 9.52 -24.40 -9.91
C ASN A 204 9.68 -23.19 -8.98
N THR A 205 8.56 -22.69 -8.45
CA THR A 205 8.57 -21.54 -7.53
C THR A 205 9.15 -21.95 -6.18
N GLN A 206 10.21 -21.28 -5.76
CA GLN A 206 10.94 -21.55 -4.52
C GLN A 206 11.02 -20.26 -3.72
N LYS A 207 10.75 -20.34 -2.40
CA LYS A 207 10.80 -19.20 -1.49
C LYS A 207 11.52 -19.63 -0.23
N TYR A 208 12.54 -18.86 0.15
CA TYR A 208 13.35 -19.10 1.34
C TYR A 208 13.48 -17.81 2.14
N HIS A 209 13.26 -17.86 3.43
CA HIS A 209 13.50 -16.73 4.31
C HIS A 209 14.07 -17.17 5.65
N GLY A 210 14.94 -16.33 6.20
CA GLY A 210 15.46 -16.46 7.55
C GLY A 210 15.36 -15.11 8.28
N THR A 211 14.95 -15.13 9.54
CA THR A 211 14.96 -13.94 10.38
C THR A 211 15.55 -14.24 11.74
N ILE A 212 16.28 -13.28 12.29
CA ILE A 212 16.82 -13.31 13.65
C ILE A 212 16.40 -12.03 14.37
N GLY A 213 15.81 -12.19 15.55
CA GLY A 213 15.58 -11.12 16.50
C GLY A 213 16.43 -11.36 17.75
N TYR A 214 17.08 -10.32 18.25
CA TYR A 214 17.85 -10.32 19.49
C TYR A 214 17.50 -9.09 20.31
N LYS A 215 17.25 -9.28 21.59
CA LYS A 215 17.12 -8.20 22.57
C LYS A 215 17.84 -8.56 23.85
N LYS A 216 18.61 -7.64 24.36
CA LYS A 216 19.20 -7.70 25.68
C LYS A 216 19.39 -6.29 26.22
N ASP A 217 18.87 -6.05 27.40
CA ASP A 217 18.95 -4.76 28.07
C ASP A 217 18.44 -3.62 27.15
N LYS A 218 19.35 -2.72 26.77
CA LYS A 218 19.08 -1.54 25.92
C LYS A 218 19.19 -1.83 24.42
N TRP A 219 19.68 -2.99 24.02
CA TRP A 219 19.94 -3.35 22.63
C TRP A 219 18.81 -4.17 22.05
N ASN A 220 18.44 -3.83 20.83
CA ASN A 220 17.48 -4.57 20.00
C ASN A 220 18.05 -4.70 18.60
N VAL A 221 18.07 -5.92 18.07
CA VAL A 221 18.53 -6.20 16.69
C VAL A 221 17.48 -7.08 16.01
N PHE A 222 17.19 -6.78 14.77
CA PHE A 222 16.43 -7.64 13.87
C PHE A 222 17.14 -7.71 12.53
N ALA A 223 17.37 -8.92 12.02
CA ALA A 223 17.90 -9.12 10.68
C ALA A 223 17.08 -10.16 9.93
N SER A 224 17.02 -10.02 8.61
CA SER A 224 16.42 -10.99 7.70
C SER A 224 17.22 -11.17 6.43
N ALA A 225 17.09 -12.36 5.83
CA ALA A 225 17.55 -12.65 4.49
C ALA A 225 16.48 -13.48 3.77
N ASN A 226 16.26 -13.19 2.49
CA ASN A 226 15.27 -13.88 1.66
C ASN A 226 15.89 -14.20 0.29
N HIS A 227 15.44 -15.31 -0.29
CA HIS A 227 15.72 -15.68 -1.67
C HIS A 227 14.49 -16.33 -2.27
N ASP A 228 13.93 -15.72 -3.30
CA ASP A 228 12.73 -16.19 -3.98
C ASP A 228 13.00 -16.31 -5.49
N ARG A 229 12.51 -17.37 -6.10
CA ARG A 229 12.63 -17.57 -7.55
C ARG A 229 11.44 -18.35 -8.13
N THR A 230 11.21 -18.17 -9.42
CA THR A 230 10.28 -18.97 -10.23
C THR A 230 10.82 -19.08 -11.65
N ASP A 231 10.53 -20.18 -12.34
CA ASP A 231 10.82 -20.30 -13.78
C ASP A 231 9.73 -19.60 -14.62
N GLY A 232 8.64 -19.11 -13.97
CA GLY A 232 7.53 -18.47 -14.64
C GLY A 232 6.53 -19.43 -15.26
N PHE A 233 5.31 -18.97 -15.52
CA PHE A 233 4.23 -19.78 -16.11
C PHE A 233 4.11 -19.62 -17.64
N ARG A 234 4.85 -18.69 -18.21
CA ARG A 234 5.05 -18.45 -19.64
C ARG A 234 6.55 -18.38 -19.93
N GLU A 235 6.93 -18.61 -21.17
CA GLU A 235 8.31 -18.42 -21.63
C GLU A 235 8.77 -16.99 -21.36
N ASN A 236 10.01 -16.80 -20.91
CA ASN A 236 10.60 -15.53 -20.52
C ASN A 236 9.78 -14.75 -19.45
N THR A 237 9.30 -15.45 -18.42
CA THR A 237 8.68 -14.85 -17.22
C THR A 237 9.34 -15.33 -15.93
N ASP A 238 10.55 -15.81 -16.03
CA ASP A 238 11.36 -16.18 -14.86
C ASP A 238 11.72 -14.94 -14.06
N PHE A 239 11.83 -15.15 -12.75
CA PHE A 239 12.12 -14.11 -11.78
C PHE A 239 12.96 -14.67 -10.64
N ARG A 240 13.92 -13.90 -10.15
CA ARG A 240 14.60 -14.21 -8.91
C ARG A 240 14.95 -12.92 -8.16
N ILE A 241 14.87 -12.99 -6.85
CA ILE A 241 15.27 -11.91 -5.95
C ILE A 241 16.03 -12.45 -4.75
N SER A 242 17.06 -11.72 -4.34
CA SER A 242 17.72 -11.91 -3.05
C SER A 242 17.73 -10.58 -2.32
N ASN A 243 17.36 -10.58 -1.05
CA ASN A 243 17.37 -9.39 -0.24
C ASN A 243 17.83 -9.67 1.19
N GLY A 244 18.38 -8.63 1.79
CA GLY A 244 18.80 -8.61 3.18
C GLY A 244 18.34 -7.32 3.85
N TYR A 245 17.97 -7.41 5.12
CA TYR A 245 17.56 -6.31 5.96
C TYR A 245 18.19 -6.43 7.35
N LEU A 246 18.63 -5.31 7.89
CA LEU A 246 19.14 -5.19 9.26
C LEU A 246 18.54 -3.95 9.91
N LYS A 247 18.06 -4.10 11.13
CA LYS A 247 17.62 -3.00 11.99
C LYS A 247 18.22 -3.19 13.38
N THR A 248 18.76 -2.13 13.95
CA THR A 248 19.24 -2.10 15.33
C THR A 248 18.68 -0.89 16.05
N GLY A 249 18.41 -1.06 17.33
CA GLY A 249 17.94 0.00 18.21
C GLY A 249 18.72 -0.03 19.52
N TYR A 250 19.04 1.15 20.05
CA TYR A 250 19.70 1.33 21.32
C TYR A 250 18.96 2.36 22.19
N GLU A 251 18.47 1.94 23.34
CA GLU A 251 17.83 2.82 24.31
C GLU A 251 18.92 3.57 25.11
N ILE A 252 19.29 4.78 24.65
CA ILE A 252 20.29 5.62 25.32
C ILE A 252 19.89 5.85 26.77
N ASN A 253 18.65 6.26 26.95
CA ASN A 253 17.99 6.40 28.25
C ASN A 253 16.46 6.29 28.06
N LYS A 254 15.68 6.51 29.14
CA LYS A 254 14.21 6.43 29.11
C LYS A 254 13.53 7.39 28.10
N ASN A 255 14.22 8.41 27.66
CA ASN A 255 13.68 9.45 26.80
C ASN A 255 14.21 9.38 25.36
N PHE A 256 15.37 8.78 25.12
CA PHE A 256 16.02 8.77 23.81
C PHE A 256 16.31 7.35 23.34
N THR A 257 15.93 7.07 22.10
CA THR A 257 16.24 5.81 21.39
C THR A 257 16.92 6.14 20.07
N LEU A 258 18.10 5.56 19.84
CA LEU A 258 18.80 5.58 18.56
C LEU A 258 18.39 4.34 17.77
N GLN A 259 18.04 4.50 16.50
CA GLN A 259 17.76 3.37 15.60
C GLN A 259 18.53 3.55 14.30
N ALA A 260 19.05 2.44 13.78
CA ALA A 260 19.64 2.38 12.45
C ALA A 260 19.05 1.20 11.69
N ASP A 261 18.78 1.38 10.40
CA ASP A 261 18.38 0.29 9.52
C ASP A 261 19.05 0.40 8.14
N ALA A 262 19.24 -0.77 7.52
CA ALA A 262 19.76 -0.88 6.17
C ALA A 262 19.12 -2.07 5.46
N SER A 263 18.90 -1.97 4.16
CA SER A 263 18.50 -3.09 3.31
C SER A 263 19.17 -3.03 1.95
N ILE A 264 19.27 -4.21 1.33
CA ILE A 264 19.70 -4.39 -0.04
C ILE A 264 18.82 -5.44 -0.70
N ALA A 265 18.41 -5.20 -1.94
CA ALA A 265 17.67 -6.12 -2.78
C ALA A 265 18.28 -6.15 -4.17
N LYS A 266 18.58 -7.34 -4.67
CA LYS A 266 19.03 -7.58 -6.04
C LYS A 266 18.02 -8.49 -6.71
N TYR A 267 17.42 -8.06 -7.80
CA TYR A 267 16.51 -8.90 -8.56
C TYR A 267 16.81 -8.87 -10.06
N ASP A 268 16.55 -10.00 -10.65
CA ASP A 268 16.72 -10.33 -12.04
C ASP A 268 15.40 -10.92 -12.52
N ALA A 269 14.86 -10.38 -13.60
CA ALA A 269 13.57 -10.75 -14.14
C ALA A 269 13.58 -10.73 -15.65
N ASN A 270 12.77 -11.57 -16.27
CA ASN A 270 12.47 -11.49 -17.68
C ASN A 270 11.03 -11.01 -17.91
N ASP A 271 10.86 -10.07 -18.86
CA ASP A 271 9.56 -9.63 -19.36
C ASP A 271 9.40 -10.15 -20.80
N ASN A 272 8.41 -11.01 -20.97
CA ASN A 272 8.17 -11.65 -22.25
C ASN A 272 7.32 -10.82 -23.24
N GLY A 273 6.98 -9.60 -22.88
CA GLY A 273 6.06 -8.78 -23.64
C GLY A 273 4.63 -9.32 -23.69
N PRO A 274 3.70 -8.59 -24.32
CA PRO A 274 2.34 -9.07 -24.50
C PRO A 274 2.29 -10.21 -25.50
N VAL A 275 1.28 -11.09 -25.39
CA VAL A 275 1.13 -12.29 -26.28
C VAL A 275 1.09 -11.98 -27.77
N HIS A 276 0.63 -10.78 -28.15
CA HIS A 276 0.57 -10.32 -29.54
C HIS A 276 1.87 -9.67 -30.04
N ALA A 277 2.84 -9.40 -29.16
CA ALA A 277 4.17 -8.88 -29.45
C ALA A 277 5.19 -9.42 -28.43
N PRO A 278 5.50 -10.74 -28.51
CA PRO A 278 6.43 -11.38 -27.57
C PRO A 278 7.81 -10.72 -27.62
N ALA A 279 8.46 -10.63 -26.47
CA ALA A 279 9.81 -10.11 -26.29
C ALA A 279 10.62 -11.01 -25.36
N ALA A 280 11.93 -10.87 -25.38
CA ALA A 280 12.83 -11.39 -24.36
C ALA A 280 13.59 -10.19 -23.78
N PHE A 281 13.07 -9.66 -22.70
CA PHE A 281 13.56 -8.42 -22.09
C PHE A 281 14.05 -8.70 -20.68
N ASN A 282 15.36 -8.67 -20.48
CA ASN A 282 15.97 -8.89 -19.19
C ASN A 282 16.08 -7.59 -18.38
N ILE A 283 15.83 -7.68 -17.09
CA ILE A 283 15.76 -6.60 -16.13
C ILE A 283 16.64 -6.97 -14.94
N ASP A 284 17.72 -6.25 -14.75
CA ASP A 284 18.64 -6.38 -13.62
C ASP A 284 18.59 -5.12 -12.76
N ILE A 285 18.16 -5.24 -11.51
CA ILE A 285 17.99 -4.09 -10.61
C ILE A 285 18.61 -4.37 -9.24
N LEU A 286 19.41 -3.40 -8.79
CA LEU A 286 19.90 -3.29 -7.43
C LEU A 286 19.20 -2.13 -6.72
N ARG A 287 18.67 -2.37 -5.52
CA ARG A 287 18.11 -1.34 -4.63
C ARG A 287 18.72 -1.46 -3.25
N GLY A 288 19.02 -0.32 -2.65
CA GLY A 288 19.50 -0.26 -1.28
C GLY A 288 18.97 0.95 -0.54
N LYS A 289 18.94 0.84 0.77
CA LYS A 289 18.61 1.95 1.66
C LYS A 289 19.39 1.86 2.95
N ALA A 290 19.62 3.03 3.59
CA ALA A 290 20.10 3.14 4.96
C ALA A 290 19.40 4.30 5.64
N ALA A 291 19.07 4.16 6.92
CA ALA A 291 18.51 5.23 7.72
C ALA A 291 19.06 5.20 9.15
N LEU A 292 19.17 6.40 9.73
CA LEU A 292 19.50 6.61 11.13
C LEU A 292 18.45 7.53 11.74
N SER A 293 17.87 7.17 12.87
CA SER A 293 16.92 8.01 13.58
C SER A 293 17.25 8.11 15.08
N LEU A 294 17.05 9.31 15.61
CA LEU A 294 17.05 9.59 17.04
C LEU A 294 15.63 9.98 17.42
N ASP A 295 14.96 9.07 18.12
CA ASP A 295 13.60 9.30 18.61
C ASP A 295 13.65 9.79 20.05
N ASN A 296 12.83 10.79 20.39
CA ASN A 296 12.66 11.25 21.76
C ASN A 296 11.22 11.04 22.24
N LYS A 297 11.09 10.77 23.54
CA LYS A 297 9.79 10.58 24.20
C LYS A 297 9.82 11.18 25.60
N PHE A 298 9.18 12.33 25.74
CA PHE A 298 8.95 13.00 27.01
C PHE A 298 7.45 12.97 27.33
N GLU A 299 7.06 13.42 28.50
CA GLU A 299 5.67 13.47 28.93
C GLU A 299 4.80 14.37 28.02
N LYS A 300 5.34 15.55 27.66
CA LYS A 300 4.63 16.57 26.87
C LYS A 300 5.19 16.79 25.47
N ALA A 301 6.23 16.06 25.08
CA ALA A 301 6.87 16.21 23.79
C ALA A 301 7.39 14.86 23.29
N ASN A 302 7.18 14.56 22.03
CA ASN A 302 7.79 13.39 21.37
C ASN A 302 8.03 13.68 19.90
N GLY A 303 9.14 13.20 19.40
CA GLY A 303 9.55 13.47 18.02
C GLY A 303 10.63 12.55 17.50
N SER A 304 11.14 12.88 16.35
CA SER A 304 12.21 12.13 15.69
C SER A 304 13.03 13.03 14.78
N LEU A 305 14.34 12.86 14.85
CA LEU A 305 15.28 13.28 13.81
C LEU A 305 15.69 12.04 13.02
N LYS A 306 15.45 12.06 11.71
CA LYS A 306 15.78 10.94 10.81
C LYS A 306 16.59 11.42 9.62
N ILE A 307 17.68 10.71 9.32
CA ILE A 307 18.49 10.87 8.11
C ILE A 307 18.37 9.57 7.32
N TYR A 308 18.15 9.66 6.02
CA TYR A 308 18.04 8.48 5.16
C TYR A 308 18.76 8.68 3.82
N HIS A 309 19.17 7.56 3.23
CA HIS A 309 19.75 7.49 1.90
C HIS A 309 19.25 6.22 1.19
N ASN A 310 18.57 6.39 0.07
CA ASN A 310 18.17 5.32 -0.83
C ASN A 310 18.96 5.44 -2.12
N PHE A 311 19.35 4.31 -2.71
CA PHE A 311 20.08 4.26 -3.96
C PHE A 311 19.66 3.07 -4.81
N GLY A 312 19.93 3.14 -6.10
CA GLY A 312 19.66 2.03 -7.00
C GLY A 312 20.36 2.12 -8.33
N GLU A 313 20.42 0.97 -8.97
CA GLU A 313 20.94 0.76 -10.31
C GLU A 313 19.96 -0.08 -11.12
N HIS A 314 19.69 0.33 -12.35
CA HIS A 314 18.85 -0.39 -13.30
C HIS A 314 19.67 -0.65 -14.55
N ILE A 315 19.74 -1.92 -14.96
CA ILE A 315 20.37 -2.38 -16.20
C ILE A 315 19.35 -3.21 -16.96
N LEU A 316 18.98 -2.77 -18.15
CA LEU A 316 17.98 -3.42 -18.99
C LEU A 316 18.62 -3.93 -20.27
N SER A 317 18.14 -5.06 -20.79
CA SER A 317 18.72 -5.71 -21.98
C SER A 317 18.54 -4.91 -23.29
N ASP A 318 17.66 -3.90 -23.30
CA ASP A 318 17.55 -2.94 -24.41
C ASP A 318 18.65 -1.88 -24.40
N GLY A 319 19.60 -1.99 -23.47
CA GLY A 319 20.73 -1.09 -23.28
C GLY A 319 20.45 0.11 -22.38
N PHE A 320 19.25 0.23 -21.79
CA PHE A 320 18.97 1.27 -20.78
C PHE A 320 19.77 1.00 -19.52
N GLN A 321 20.42 2.05 -19.00
CA GLN A 321 21.12 2.02 -17.72
C GLN A 321 20.83 3.30 -16.95
N SER A 322 20.58 3.17 -15.65
CA SER A 322 20.43 4.32 -14.77
C SER A 322 20.91 4.04 -13.36
N THR A 323 21.40 5.09 -12.72
CA THR A 323 21.68 5.11 -11.28
C THR A 323 20.91 6.24 -10.64
N ASP A 324 20.31 5.98 -9.49
CA ASP A 324 19.49 6.97 -8.80
C ASP A 324 19.79 7.03 -7.30
N ARG A 325 19.42 8.14 -6.69
CA ARG A 325 19.48 8.36 -5.25
C ARG A 325 18.32 9.22 -4.76
N ASN A 326 17.96 9.01 -3.51
CA ASN A 326 16.99 9.82 -2.77
C ASN A 326 17.47 9.89 -1.31
N SER A 327 17.89 11.07 -0.89
CA SER A 327 18.44 11.31 0.44
C SER A 327 17.64 12.39 1.14
N GLY A 328 17.52 12.32 2.45
CA GLY A 328 16.85 13.37 3.18
C GLY A 328 17.11 13.38 4.67
N LEU A 329 16.73 14.49 5.25
CA LEU A 329 16.64 14.71 6.69
C LEU A 329 15.19 15.08 7.00
N MET A 330 14.61 14.43 8.00
CA MET A 330 13.27 14.69 8.51
C MET A 330 13.37 14.97 10.00
N LEU A 331 12.87 16.12 10.43
CA LEU A 331 12.80 16.48 11.84
C LEU A 331 11.37 16.86 12.17
N TYR A 332 10.81 16.28 13.20
CA TYR A 332 9.53 16.73 13.74
C TYR A 332 9.48 16.57 15.26
N GLU A 333 8.68 17.42 15.88
CA GLU A 333 8.34 17.34 17.29
C GLU A 333 6.84 17.54 17.48
N THR A 334 6.23 16.72 18.31
CA THR A 334 4.83 16.81 18.69
C THR A 334 4.73 17.23 20.15
N PHE A 335 4.13 18.36 20.39
CA PHE A 335 3.93 18.96 21.70
C PHE A 335 2.48 18.74 22.17
N LYS A 336 2.32 18.45 23.47
CA LYS A 336 1.04 18.46 24.18
C LYS A 336 0.96 19.75 25.00
N LEU A 337 0.50 20.83 24.36
CA LEU A 337 0.52 22.18 24.96
C LEU A 337 -0.65 22.40 25.92
N LEU A 338 -1.82 21.85 25.58
CA LEU A 338 -3.06 21.98 26.34
C LEU A 338 -3.71 20.59 26.51
N ASN A 339 -4.70 20.50 27.39
CA ASN A 339 -5.48 19.27 27.54
C ASN A 339 -6.22 18.92 26.23
N GLY A 340 -6.03 17.68 25.77
CA GLY A 340 -6.61 17.20 24.52
C GLY A 340 -5.99 17.80 23.26
N ASN A 341 -4.86 18.52 23.38
CA ASN A 341 -4.13 19.09 22.25
C ASN A 341 -2.90 18.28 21.89
N SER A 342 -2.61 18.21 20.60
CA SER A 342 -1.27 17.86 20.09
C SER A 342 -0.94 18.76 18.91
N LEU A 343 0.23 19.39 18.96
CA LEU A 343 0.79 20.20 17.87
C LEU A 343 2.07 19.55 17.37
N THR A 344 2.06 19.06 16.14
CA THR A 344 3.25 18.55 15.45
C THR A 344 3.80 19.64 14.55
N ALA A 345 5.06 20.02 14.74
CA ALA A 345 5.80 20.89 13.84
C ALA A 345 7.01 20.14 13.28
N GLY A 346 7.36 20.37 12.04
CA GLY A 346 8.48 19.67 11.43
C GLY A 346 9.05 20.35 10.19
N THR A 347 10.21 19.85 9.80
CA THR A 347 10.91 20.23 8.57
C THR A 347 11.45 18.99 7.87
N ASP A 348 11.36 18.99 6.55
CA ASP A 348 11.94 17.97 5.69
C ASP A 348 12.91 18.64 4.70
N LEU A 349 14.10 18.06 4.57
CA LEU A 349 15.07 18.38 3.53
C LEU A 349 15.26 17.15 2.69
N LYS A 350 15.11 17.26 1.36
CA LYS A 350 15.26 16.12 0.45
C LYS A 350 16.10 16.53 -0.77
N GLN A 351 16.90 15.59 -1.23
CA GLN A 351 17.57 15.65 -2.53
C GLN A 351 17.37 14.31 -3.23
N TYR A 352 16.81 14.34 -4.42
CA TYR A 352 16.64 13.14 -5.23
C TYR A 352 16.98 13.40 -6.69
N GLY A 353 17.24 12.31 -7.43
CA GLY A 353 17.59 12.35 -8.83
C GLY A 353 18.48 11.21 -9.26
N GLY A 354 19.21 11.39 -10.35
CA GLY A 354 20.09 10.36 -10.87
C GLY A 354 20.63 10.66 -12.26
N LYS A 355 21.21 9.63 -12.85
CA LYS A 355 21.82 9.64 -14.17
C LYS A 355 21.26 8.48 -14.98
N ALA A 356 20.83 8.74 -16.22
CA ALA A 356 20.43 7.72 -17.17
C ALA A 356 21.17 7.90 -18.49
N ASN A 357 21.39 6.81 -19.22
CA ASN A 357 22.10 6.85 -20.51
C ASN A 357 21.20 7.18 -21.72
N ARG A 358 19.90 7.48 -21.49
CA ARG A 358 18.91 7.82 -22.53
C ARG A 358 18.19 9.11 -22.20
N GLY A 359 17.47 9.63 -23.20
CA GLY A 359 16.66 10.83 -23.10
C GLY A 359 17.44 12.12 -23.39
N ALA A 360 16.79 13.27 -23.24
CA ALA A 360 17.35 14.58 -23.55
C ALA A 360 18.55 14.96 -22.68
N ALA A 361 18.61 14.44 -21.46
CA ALA A 361 19.72 14.64 -20.54
C ALA A 361 20.60 13.39 -20.38
N ALA A 362 20.79 12.61 -21.45
CA ALA A 362 21.59 11.38 -21.43
C ALA A 362 22.96 11.61 -20.79
N ASN A 363 23.32 10.72 -19.85
CA ASN A 363 24.56 10.75 -19.10
C ASN A 363 24.82 11.99 -18.23
N GLN A 364 23.84 12.86 -18.04
CA GLN A 364 23.91 13.98 -17.11
C GLN A 364 23.27 13.63 -15.77
N LEU A 365 23.92 14.04 -14.69
CA LEU A 365 23.31 13.96 -13.37
C LEU A 365 22.26 15.08 -13.22
N LYS A 366 21.01 14.69 -12.98
CA LYS A 366 19.92 15.63 -12.67
C LYS A 366 19.43 15.40 -11.25
N THR A 367 19.33 16.47 -10.49
CA THR A 367 18.89 16.45 -9.08
C THR A 367 17.86 17.51 -8.80
N VAL A 368 16.96 17.22 -7.89
CA VAL A 368 15.94 18.12 -7.37
C VAL A 368 16.16 18.24 -5.86
N ASN A 369 16.08 19.46 -5.34
CA ASN A 369 16.14 19.75 -3.91
C ASN A 369 14.76 20.23 -3.43
N GLU A 370 14.32 19.71 -2.30
CA GLU A 370 13.09 20.12 -1.63
C GLU A 370 13.37 20.49 -0.18
N ILE A 371 12.76 21.59 0.26
CA ILE A 371 12.70 21.98 1.67
C ILE A 371 11.25 22.24 2.03
N ALA A 372 10.82 21.73 3.17
CA ALA A 372 9.47 21.94 3.65
C ALA A 372 9.43 22.28 5.13
N LEU A 373 8.49 23.13 5.48
CA LEU A 373 8.09 23.41 6.86
C LEU A 373 6.61 23.07 7.00
N TYR A 374 6.23 22.41 8.08
CA TYR A 374 4.83 22.08 8.34
C TYR A 374 4.45 22.14 9.80
N ALA A 375 3.17 22.41 10.02
CA ALA A 375 2.54 22.31 11.33
C ALA A 375 1.19 21.60 11.18
N TYR A 376 0.91 20.69 12.09
CA TYR A 376 -0.35 19.93 12.16
C TYR A 376 -0.81 19.90 13.60
N THR A 377 -2.04 20.31 13.86
CA THR A 377 -2.63 20.31 15.19
C THR A 377 -3.88 19.43 15.25
N SER A 378 -4.04 18.79 16.37
CA SER A 378 -5.25 18.02 16.73
C SER A 378 -5.71 18.53 18.11
N GLN A 379 -6.95 19.03 18.19
CA GLN A 379 -7.54 19.53 19.43
C GLN A 379 -8.85 18.80 19.71
N GLN A 380 -8.88 18.09 20.83
CA GLN A 380 -10.10 17.47 21.33
C GLN A 380 -10.90 18.47 22.17
N LEU A 381 -12.16 18.66 21.84
CA LEU A 381 -13.12 19.53 22.53
C LEU A 381 -14.23 18.66 23.14
N LEU A 382 -14.61 18.99 24.37
CA LEU A 382 -15.72 18.33 25.10
C LEU A 382 -15.62 16.79 25.08
N GLN A 383 -14.40 16.24 24.98
CA GLN A 383 -14.11 14.79 24.90
C GLN A 383 -14.74 14.05 23.70
N LYS A 384 -15.51 14.73 22.85
CA LYS A 384 -16.27 14.13 21.74
C LYS A 384 -15.87 14.64 20.37
N LEU A 385 -15.56 15.91 20.24
CA LEU A 385 -15.21 16.56 18.97
C LEU A 385 -13.70 16.74 18.91
N ASN A 386 -13.06 16.23 17.88
CA ASN A 386 -11.66 16.48 17.58
C ASN A 386 -11.55 17.28 16.28
N ILE A 387 -10.87 18.42 16.36
CA ILE A 387 -10.58 19.30 15.22
C ILE A 387 -9.12 19.10 14.86
N ASN A 388 -8.88 18.83 13.58
CA ASN A 388 -7.54 18.67 13.03
C ASN A 388 -7.33 19.73 11.96
N ALA A 389 -6.22 20.44 12.03
CA ALA A 389 -5.85 21.44 11.03
C ALA A 389 -4.34 21.36 10.76
N GLY A 390 -3.94 21.56 9.54
CA GLY A 390 -2.55 21.54 9.17
C GLY A 390 -2.24 22.39 7.96
N LEU A 391 -0.98 22.85 7.92
CA LEU A 391 -0.43 23.64 6.83
C LEU A 391 1.02 23.22 6.58
N ARG A 392 1.36 22.95 5.31
CA ARG A 392 2.73 22.70 4.84
C ARG A 392 3.07 23.68 3.74
N LEU A 393 4.23 24.28 3.86
CA LEU A 393 4.89 25.04 2.78
C LEU A 393 6.09 24.23 2.32
N GLU A 394 6.08 23.83 1.06
CA GLU A 394 7.19 23.12 0.42
C GLU A 394 7.77 23.99 -0.69
N ASN A 395 9.09 24.11 -0.75
CA ASN A 395 9.82 24.77 -1.80
C ASN A 395 10.68 23.75 -2.55
N ASN A 396 10.52 23.72 -3.85
CA ASN A 396 11.22 22.82 -4.75
C ASN A 396 12.08 23.62 -5.72
N SER A 397 13.30 23.16 -5.98
CA SER A 397 14.28 23.86 -6.80
C SER A 397 13.88 24.00 -8.29
N VAL A 398 12.79 23.36 -8.71
CA VAL A 398 12.32 23.40 -10.12
C VAL A 398 11.12 24.32 -10.29
N TYR A 399 10.03 24.07 -9.56
CA TYR A 399 8.76 24.77 -9.76
C TYR A 399 8.44 25.81 -8.67
N GLY A 400 9.31 25.99 -7.67
CA GLY A 400 9.10 26.95 -6.59
C GLY A 400 8.26 26.39 -5.43
N SER A 401 7.31 27.16 -4.93
CA SER A 401 6.61 26.87 -3.67
C SER A 401 5.22 26.30 -3.88
N GLU A 402 4.86 25.33 -3.02
CA GLU A 402 3.53 24.72 -2.95
C GLU A 402 2.99 24.81 -1.52
N LEU A 403 1.73 25.29 -1.38
CA LEU A 403 1.03 25.38 -0.09
C LEU A 403 -0.01 24.28 0.02
N ILE A 404 0.04 23.51 1.11
CA ILE A 404 -0.76 22.32 1.32
C ILE A 404 -1.57 22.45 2.61
N PRO A 405 -2.86 22.86 2.54
CA PRO A 405 -3.77 22.89 3.67
C PRO A 405 -4.48 21.55 3.88
N MET A 406 -4.89 21.32 5.13
CA MET A 406 -5.78 20.25 5.54
C MET A 406 -6.67 20.72 6.69
N LEU A 407 -7.95 20.32 6.65
CA LEU A 407 -8.90 20.47 7.74
C LEU A 407 -9.68 19.16 7.93
N GLY A 408 -9.88 18.76 9.16
CA GLY A 408 -10.62 17.56 9.48
C GLY A 408 -11.35 17.63 10.80
N LEU A 409 -12.47 16.93 10.89
CA LEU A 409 -13.30 16.80 12.06
C LEU A 409 -13.51 15.33 12.37
N SER A 410 -13.46 14.97 13.65
CA SER A 410 -13.85 13.64 14.12
C SER A 410 -14.78 13.79 15.31
N TYR A 411 -16.01 13.28 15.21
CA TYR A 411 -17.00 13.33 16.26
C TYR A 411 -17.23 11.94 16.84
N MET A 412 -16.86 11.74 18.10
CA MET A 412 -17.11 10.51 18.85
C MET A 412 -18.48 10.63 19.55
N GLN A 413 -19.52 10.06 18.97
CA GLN A 413 -20.85 10.01 19.58
C GLN A 413 -20.77 9.26 20.92
N ASN A 414 -20.04 8.13 20.93
CA ASN A 414 -19.73 7.30 22.10
C ASN A 414 -18.44 6.49 21.86
N ALA A 415 -18.08 5.60 22.77
CA ALA A 415 -16.89 4.75 22.66
C ALA A 415 -16.89 3.83 21.43
N HIS A 416 -18.04 3.57 20.83
CA HIS A 416 -18.24 2.59 19.75
C HIS A 416 -18.55 3.24 18.39
N THR A 417 -18.94 4.51 18.36
CA THR A 417 -19.41 5.21 17.15
C THR A 417 -18.62 6.48 16.93
N SER A 418 -18.03 6.64 15.76
CA SER A 418 -17.33 7.85 15.36
C SER A 418 -17.70 8.25 13.93
N PHE A 419 -17.92 9.53 13.72
CA PHE A 419 -18.09 10.16 12.40
C PHE A 419 -16.90 11.06 12.12
N LYS A 420 -16.44 11.08 10.87
CA LYS A 420 -15.32 11.89 10.45
C LYS A 420 -15.68 12.65 9.19
N ALA A 421 -15.08 13.83 9.02
CA ALA A 421 -15.11 14.57 7.77
C ALA A 421 -13.76 15.24 7.56
N SER A 422 -13.29 15.31 6.32
CA SER A 422 -12.04 16.00 6.00
C SER A 422 -12.06 16.63 4.61
N ALA A 423 -11.29 17.72 4.48
CA ALA A 423 -10.87 18.32 3.23
C ALA A 423 -9.36 18.44 3.25
N SER A 424 -8.68 17.86 2.27
CA SER A 424 -7.22 17.81 2.23
C SER A 424 -6.68 17.98 0.82
N LYS A 425 -5.63 18.80 0.69
CA LYS A 425 -4.90 18.97 -0.56
C LYS A 425 -3.80 17.93 -0.66
N GLY A 426 -3.70 17.29 -1.83
CA GLY A 426 -2.59 16.46 -2.25
C GLY A 426 -1.88 17.06 -3.45
N PHE A 427 -0.61 16.75 -3.61
CA PHE A 427 0.12 17.15 -4.81
C PHE A 427 1.22 16.14 -5.15
N ARG A 428 1.66 16.16 -6.41
CA ARG A 428 2.76 15.37 -6.94
C ARG A 428 3.70 16.28 -7.73
N SER A 429 4.96 16.31 -7.34
CA SER A 429 6.02 16.98 -8.10
C SER A 429 6.26 16.29 -9.44
N PRO A 430 6.63 17.02 -10.51
CA PRO A 430 7.18 16.43 -11.71
C PRO A 430 8.41 15.59 -11.37
N THR A 431 8.52 14.42 -11.99
CA THR A 431 9.67 13.54 -11.82
C THR A 431 10.85 13.99 -12.69
N VAL A 432 12.06 13.59 -12.34
CA VAL A 432 13.26 13.84 -13.16
C VAL A 432 13.10 13.26 -14.58
N MET A 433 12.43 12.11 -14.69
CA MET A 433 12.12 11.49 -16.00
C MET A 433 11.21 12.39 -16.85
N GLU A 434 10.15 12.94 -16.28
CA GLU A 434 9.20 13.80 -16.98
C GLU A 434 9.84 15.12 -17.42
N MET A 435 10.77 15.65 -16.63
CA MET A 435 11.45 16.90 -16.92
C MET A 435 12.60 16.75 -17.93
N TYR A 436 13.32 15.61 -17.93
CA TYR A 436 14.61 15.55 -18.62
C TYR A 436 14.83 14.33 -19.52
N LEU A 437 14.00 13.26 -19.45
CA LEU A 437 14.30 12.02 -20.20
C LEU A 437 13.40 11.83 -21.42
N TYR A 438 12.16 11.42 -21.22
CA TYR A 438 11.24 11.02 -22.29
C TYR A 438 10.13 12.03 -22.47
N ALA A 439 9.98 12.60 -23.66
CA ALA A 439 9.08 13.72 -23.94
C ALA A 439 9.25 14.84 -22.88
N PRO A 440 10.47 15.38 -22.72
CA PRO A 440 10.85 16.18 -21.57
C PRO A 440 10.22 17.57 -21.60
N ASN A 441 9.92 18.10 -20.39
CA ASN A 441 9.54 19.48 -20.18
C ASN A 441 9.95 19.91 -18.76
N ASP A 442 10.95 20.76 -18.66
CA ASP A 442 11.46 21.28 -17.38
C ASP A 442 10.66 22.45 -16.81
N SER A 443 9.62 22.89 -17.52
CA SER A 443 8.68 23.93 -17.06
C SER A 443 7.42 23.35 -16.40
N LEU A 444 7.36 22.03 -16.19
CA LEU A 444 6.21 21.37 -15.59
C LEU A 444 5.94 21.87 -14.17
N GLN A 445 4.65 22.05 -13.89
CA GLN A 445 4.12 22.39 -12.57
C GLN A 445 3.62 21.13 -11.84
N PRO A 446 3.48 21.16 -10.51
CA PRO A 446 2.92 20.04 -9.77
C PRO A 446 1.49 19.70 -10.19
N GLU A 447 1.17 18.40 -10.22
CA GLU A 447 -0.22 17.95 -10.19
C GLU A 447 -0.81 18.24 -8.82
N ARG A 448 -2.07 18.68 -8.77
CA ARG A 448 -2.78 19.02 -7.55
C ARG A 448 -4.11 18.30 -7.46
N MET A 449 -4.53 18.04 -6.24
CA MET A 449 -5.79 17.37 -5.97
C MET A 449 -6.39 17.87 -4.66
N MET A 450 -7.72 18.05 -4.64
CA MET A 450 -8.51 18.19 -3.42
C MET A 450 -9.29 16.91 -3.17
N ASN A 451 -9.30 16.46 -1.93
CA ASN A 451 -10.09 15.31 -1.49
C ASN A 451 -11.05 15.76 -0.38
N TYR A 452 -12.31 15.39 -0.55
CA TYR A 452 -13.37 15.56 0.43
C TYR A 452 -13.87 14.18 0.82
N GLU A 453 -13.93 13.91 2.11
CA GLU A 453 -14.45 12.62 2.58
C GLU A 453 -15.28 12.73 3.84
N ILE A 454 -16.23 11.83 3.97
CA ILE A 454 -16.98 11.58 5.19
C ILE A 454 -16.90 10.09 5.51
N SER A 455 -16.76 9.75 6.79
CA SER A 455 -16.63 8.35 7.23
C SER A 455 -17.45 8.09 8.49
N TRP A 456 -18.00 6.89 8.56
CA TRP A 456 -18.64 6.35 9.74
C TRP A 456 -17.91 5.09 10.20
N LEU A 457 -17.41 5.12 11.44
CA LEU A 457 -16.78 3.99 12.12
C LEU A 457 -17.70 3.48 13.21
N GLN A 458 -17.93 2.18 13.23
CA GLN A 458 -18.79 1.54 14.21
C GLN A 458 -18.15 0.27 14.75
N SER A 459 -18.25 0.09 16.07
CA SER A 459 -17.92 -1.17 16.77
C SER A 459 -19.18 -1.70 17.44
N LEU A 460 -19.45 -2.99 17.27
CA LEU A 460 -20.63 -3.68 17.81
C LEU A 460 -20.19 -4.95 18.53
N PHE A 461 -21.09 -5.52 19.36
CA PHE A 461 -20.89 -6.80 20.04
C PHE A 461 -19.58 -6.84 20.87
N ASN A 462 -19.36 -5.83 21.73
CA ASN A 462 -18.14 -5.67 22.53
C ASN A 462 -16.88 -5.64 21.65
N ASN A 463 -16.90 -4.86 20.57
CA ASN A 463 -15.85 -4.69 19.56
C ASN A 463 -15.55 -5.95 18.71
N LYS A 464 -16.36 -6.99 18.76
CA LYS A 464 -16.19 -8.17 17.90
C LYS A 464 -16.44 -7.86 16.44
N LEU A 465 -17.40 -6.99 16.13
CA LEU A 465 -17.67 -6.48 14.78
C LEU A 465 -17.23 -5.03 14.71
N GLN A 466 -16.34 -4.72 13.81
CA GLN A 466 -15.93 -3.36 13.49
C GLN A 466 -16.13 -3.13 12.00
N PHE A 467 -16.69 -1.98 11.63
CA PHE A 467 -16.78 -1.58 10.24
C PHE A 467 -16.52 -0.08 10.06
N GLU A 468 -16.12 0.28 8.87
CA GLU A 468 -15.97 1.65 8.38
C GLU A 468 -16.66 1.77 7.02
N LEU A 469 -17.48 2.80 6.87
CA LEU A 469 -18.07 3.23 5.61
C LEU A 469 -17.57 4.63 5.31
N THR A 470 -17.00 4.84 4.13
CA THR A 470 -16.47 6.13 3.69
C THR A 470 -17.07 6.48 2.34
N ALA A 471 -17.55 7.70 2.18
CA ALA A 471 -17.83 8.31 0.89
C ALA A 471 -16.78 9.40 0.63
N PHE A 472 -16.29 9.46 -0.61
CA PHE A 472 -15.26 10.41 -1.01
C PHE A 472 -15.56 11.05 -2.35
N TRP A 473 -15.00 12.25 -2.53
CA TRP A 473 -14.94 12.97 -3.79
C TRP A 473 -13.55 13.60 -3.93
N VAL A 474 -12.88 13.34 -5.06
CA VAL A 474 -11.56 13.84 -5.38
C VAL A 474 -11.60 14.59 -6.71
N GLU A 475 -11.00 15.77 -6.72
CA GLU A 475 -10.85 16.62 -7.90
C GLU A 475 -9.38 16.94 -8.09
N GLY A 476 -8.88 16.76 -9.30
CA GLY A 476 -7.48 17.02 -9.63
C GLY A 476 -7.34 17.92 -10.85
N GLU A 477 -6.23 18.64 -10.86
CA GLU A 477 -5.84 19.57 -11.93
C GLU A 477 -4.34 19.47 -12.26
N ASN A 478 -3.95 20.04 -13.38
CA ASN A 478 -2.56 20.07 -13.85
C ASN A 478 -1.95 18.68 -14.07
N LEU A 479 -2.75 17.67 -14.44
CA LEU A 479 -2.21 16.35 -14.73
C LEU A 479 -1.12 16.40 -15.80
N ILE A 480 0.01 15.75 -15.54
CA ILE A 480 1.15 15.70 -16.44
C ILE A 480 0.92 14.59 -17.46
N GLN A 481 0.72 14.95 -18.72
CA GLN A 481 0.42 14.00 -19.78
C GLN A 481 0.99 14.47 -21.15
N ILE A 482 1.10 13.52 -22.07
CA ILE A 482 1.43 13.80 -23.48
C ILE A 482 0.10 14.04 -24.20
N VAL A 483 -0.06 15.25 -24.78
CA VAL A 483 -1.30 15.68 -25.43
C VAL A 483 -1.07 15.78 -26.96
N PRO A 484 -1.78 14.99 -27.77
CA PRO A 484 -1.74 15.15 -29.24
C PRO A 484 -2.20 16.56 -29.67
N PRO A 485 -1.69 17.11 -30.77
CA PRO A 485 -0.73 16.51 -31.70
C PRO A 485 0.74 16.61 -31.28
N VAL A 486 1.06 17.34 -30.20
CA VAL A 486 2.43 17.53 -29.73
C VAL A 486 2.83 16.38 -28.82
N VAL A 487 3.34 15.28 -29.38
CA VAL A 487 3.75 14.08 -28.64
C VAL A 487 5.20 14.09 -28.15
N THR A 488 5.93 15.17 -28.44
CA THR A 488 7.37 15.28 -28.12
C THR A 488 7.64 15.88 -26.75
N MET A 489 6.61 16.40 -26.07
CA MET A 489 6.74 17.12 -24.82
C MET A 489 5.53 16.87 -23.90
N ARG A 490 5.77 16.67 -22.61
CA ARG A 490 4.70 16.61 -21.60
C ARG A 490 4.17 17.99 -21.28
N GLN A 491 2.91 18.04 -20.87
CA GLN A 491 2.21 19.27 -20.52
C GLN A 491 1.33 19.07 -19.28
N ASN A 492 1.13 20.13 -18.51
CA ASN A 492 0.10 20.19 -17.48
C ASN A 492 -1.26 20.45 -18.14
N ALA A 493 -1.94 19.43 -18.57
CA ALA A 493 -3.13 19.54 -19.41
C ALA A 493 -4.19 18.48 -19.04
N GLY A 494 -4.64 18.47 -17.83
CA GLY A 494 -5.68 17.51 -17.45
C GLY A 494 -6.36 17.84 -16.13
N THR A 495 -7.61 17.47 -16.06
CA THR A 495 -8.42 17.48 -14.85
C THR A 495 -9.08 16.13 -14.71
N PHE A 496 -9.44 15.76 -13.48
CA PHE A 496 -10.30 14.61 -13.20
C PHE A 496 -11.20 14.90 -12.00
N SER A 497 -12.33 14.19 -11.94
CA SER A 497 -13.23 14.19 -10.81
C SER A 497 -13.73 12.76 -10.57
N ASN A 498 -13.23 12.12 -9.52
CA ASN A 498 -13.65 10.77 -9.14
C ASN A 498 -14.43 10.84 -7.82
N LYS A 499 -15.44 10.00 -7.68
CA LYS A 499 -16.22 9.87 -6.45
C LYS A 499 -16.50 8.40 -6.18
N GLY A 500 -16.73 8.06 -4.92
CA GLY A 500 -16.95 6.66 -4.60
C GLY A 500 -17.33 6.39 -3.16
N ILE A 501 -17.51 5.10 -2.92
CA ILE A 501 -17.84 4.55 -1.60
C ILE A 501 -16.88 3.40 -1.29
N GLU A 502 -16.37 3.40 -0.08
CA GLU A 502 -15.49 2.37 0.46
C GLU A 502 -16.12 1.79 1.73
N PHE A 503 -16.16 0.48 1.82
CA PHE A 503 -16.63 -0.25 3.00
C PHE A 503 -15.57 -1.25 3.44
N SER A 504 -15.32 -1.36 4.72
CA SER A 504 -14.50 -2.43 5.30
C SER A 504 -15.13 -2.93 6.59
N ALA A 505 -15.07 -4.24 6.81
CA ALA A 505 -15.58 -4.87 8.02
C ALA A 505 -14.65 -6.00 8.49
N LYS A 506 -14.54 -6.14 9.82
CA LYS A 506 -13.86 -7.25 10.49
C LYS A 506 -14.77 -7.77 11.58
N TYR A 507 -15.05 -9.07 11.55
CA TYR A 507 -15.92 -9.72 12.53
C TYR A 507 -15.23 -10.92 13.15
N GLU A 508 -14.96 -10.85 14.44
CA GLU A 508 -14.48 -11.96 15.27
C GLU A 508 -15.70 -12.69 15.86
N ILE A 509 -16.29 -13.58 15.07
CA ILE A 509 -17.49 -14.35 15.45
C ILE A 509 -17.19 -15.18 16.69
N ALA A 510 -16.03 -15.84 16.70
CA ALA A 510 -15.49 -16.58 17.84
C ALA A 510 -13.97 -16.40 17.92
N LYS A 511 -13.32 -16.82 19.01
CA LYS A 511 -11.84 -16.75 19.16
C LYS A 511 -11.07 -17.42 18.00
N ASN A 512 -11.67 -18.42 17.41
CA ASN A 512 -11.09 -19.24 16.35
C ASN A 512 -11.74 -19.02 14.98
N PHE A 513 -12.68 -18.07 14.85
CA PHE A 513 -13.40 -17.79 13.58
C PHE A 513 -13.49 -16.30 13.33
N ARG A 514 -12.78 -15.82 12.31
CA ARG A 514 -12.75 -14.43 11.88
C ARG A 514 -13.19 -14.31 10.43
N LEU A 515 -14.06 -13.35 10.18
CA LEU A 515 -14.48 -12.88 8.86
C LEU A 515 -13.96 -11.48 8.66
N GLN A 516 -13.39 -11.19 7.50
CA GLN A 516 -12.94 -9.85 7.13
C GLN A 516 -13.25 -9.61 5.66
N GLY A 517 -13.76 -8.42 5.34
CA GLY A 517 -14.07 -8.08 3.96
C GLY A 517 -14.01 -6.59 3.72
N ASN A 518 -13.88 -6.24 2.46
CA ASN A 518 -13.96 -4.86 2.00
C ASN A 518 -14.60 -4.78 0.63
N TYR A 519 -15.14 -3.62 0.32
CA TYR A 519 -15.71 -3.28 -0.98
C TYR A 519 -15.39 -1.84 -1.30
N SER A 520 -15.08 -1.56 -2.55
CA SER A 520 -15.01 -0.21 -3.09
C SER A 520 -15.76 -0.11 -4.43
N PHE A 521 -16.46 0.99 -4.57
CA PHE A 521 -17.00 1.47 -5.84
C PHE A 521 -16.36 2.82 -6.13
N THR A 522 -15.81 2.99 -7.33
CA THR A 522 -15.25 4.26 -7.79
C THR A 522 -15.84 4.61 -9.15
N ASP A 523 -16.57 5.71 -9.19
CA ASP A 523 -17.02 6.35 -10.42
C ASP A 523 -15.86 7.22 -10.93
N ILE A 524 -15.19 6.73 -11.98
CA ILE A 524 -13.99 7.32 -12.57
C ILE A 524 -14.41 8.10 -13.80
N GLU A 525 -14.20 9.43 -13.79
CA GLU A 525 -14.63 10.31 -14.87
C GLU A 525 -13.96 9.96 -16.22
N LYS A 526 -12.67 9.67 -16.19
CA LYS A 526 -11.89 9.32 -17.40
C LYS A 526 -11.26 7.94 -17.23
N PRO A 527 -11.28 7.09 -18.27
CA PRO A 527 -10.63 5.77 -18.19
C PRO A 527 -9.19 5.87 -17.69
N VAL A 528 -8.86 5.07 -16.68
CA VAL A 528 -7.52 4.99 -16.09
C VAL A 528 -7.11 3.53 -16.01
N LEU A 529 -5.88 3.20 -16.43
CA LEU A 529 -5.32 1.85 -16.29
C LEU A 529 -5.12 1.49 -14.82
N ALA A 530 -5.24 0.21 -14.50
CA ALA A 530 -5.03 -0.31 -13.16
C ALA A 530 -6.00 0.24 -12.09
N ALA A 531 -7.17 0.71 -12.49
CA ALA A 531 -8.18 1.26 -11.60
C ALA A 531 -9.52 0.56 -11.83
N PRO A 532 -9.88 -0.47 -11.04
CA PRO A 532 -11.16 -1.14 -11.16
C PRO A 532 -12.29 -0.24 -10.68
N ARG A 533 -13.45 -0.33 -11.33
CA ARG A 533 -14.67 0.36 -10.93
C ARG A 533 -15.28 -0.26 -9.68
N HIS A 534 -15.30 -1.59 -9.61
CA HIS A 534 -15.75 -2.36 -8.45
C HIS A 534 -14.64 -3.30 -7.99
N GLN A 535 -14.38 -3.31 -6.71
CA GLN A 535 -13.47 -4.26 -6.07
C GLN A 535 -14.11 -4.76 -4.79
N ALA A 536 -14.19 -6.08 -4.63
CA ALA A 536 -14.65 -6.71 -3.40
C ALA A 536 -13.67 -7.80 -2.96
N ASN A 537 -13.39 -7.86 -1.68
CA ASN A 537 -12.56 -8.89 -1.07
C ASN A 537 -13.26 -9.46 0.15
N LEU A 538 -13.17 -10.76 0.33
CA LEU A 538 -13.68 -11.47 1.49
C LEU A 538 -12.66 -12.52 1.93
N SER A 539 -12.33 -12.56 3.22
CA SER A 539 -11.43 -13.55 3.81
C SER A 539 -12.07 -14.16 5.04
N VAL A 540 -12.01 -15.48 5.11
CA VAL A 540 -12.44 -16.31 6.23
C VAL A 540 -11.21 -16.95 6.84
N ASN A 541 -11.00 -16.78 8.14
CA ASN A 541 -9.96 -17.47 8.88
C ASN A 541 -10.60 -18.31 9.98
N TYR A 542 -10.31 -19.62 9.98
CA TYR A 542 -10.80 -20.56 10.97
C TYR A 542 -9.68 -21.42 11.51
N THR A 543 -9.57 -21.49 12.84
CA THR A 543 -8.58 -22.32 13.53
C THR A 543 -9.28 -23.46 14.25
N TYR A 544 -8.90 -24.70 13.94
CA TYR A 544 -9.38 -25.89 14.62
C TYR A 544 -8.21 -26.74 15.10
N LYS A 545 -8.04 -26.82 16.43
CA LYS A 545 -6.88 -27.49 17.06
C LYS A 545 -5.57 -26.97 16.47
N ILE A 546 -4.79 -27.84 15.83
CA ILE A 546 -3.50 -27.50 15.19
C ILE A 546 -3.66 -26.90 13.79
N LEU A 547 -4.86 -26.94 13.20
CA LEU A 547 -5.12 -26.53 11.81
C LEU A 547 -5.60 -25.08 11.76
N ASN A 548 -5.07 -24.32 10.84
CA ASN A 548 -5.55 -22.99 10.45
C ASN A 548 -5.96 -23.02 8.98
N PHE A 549 -7.19 -22.63 8.72
CA PHE A 549 -7.77 -22.51 7.38
C PHE A 549 -7.94 -21.03 7.07
N ASN A 550 -7.43 -20.60 5.93
CA ASN A 550 -7.71 -19.30 5.36
C ASN A 550 -8.28 -19.48 3.96
N ILE A 551 -9.44 -18.89 3.69
CA ILE A 551 -10.07 -18.87 2.37
C ILE A 551 -10.32 -17.41 2.04
N SER A 552 -9.89 -16.95 0.85
CA SER A 552 -10.10 -15.59 0.40
C SER A 552 -10.61 -15.53 -1.03
N GLY A 553 -11.56 -14.64 -1.26
CA GLY A 553 -12.10 -14.32 -2.59
C GLY A 553 -11.82 -12.86 -2.93
N GLN A 554 -11.47 -12.61 -4.19
CA GLN A 554 -11.31 -11.27 -4.76
C GLN A 554 -12.16 -11.16 -6.02
N TYR A 555 -13.05 -10.19 -6.06
CA TYR A 555 -13.84 -9.82 -7.24
C TYR A 555 -13.40 -8.44 -7.74
N ILE A 556 -13.10 -8.37 -9.03
CA ILE A 556 -12.73 -7.15 -9.75
C ILE A 556 -13.69 -6.99 -10.92
N ASP A 557 -14.17 -5.77 -11.14
CA ASP A 557 -15.01 -5.46 -12.29
C ASP A 557 -14.73 -4.04 -12.82
N GLY A 558 -14.82 -3.90 -14.15
CA GLY A 558 -14.58 -2.64 -14.84
C GLY A 558 -13.12 -2.18 -14.77
N LEU A 559 -12.16 -3.11 -14.75
CA LEU A 559 -10.73 -2.82 -14.80
C LEU A 559 -10.32 -2.53 -16.25
N TYR A 560 -9.88 -1.31 -16.55
CA TYR A 560 -9.29 -1.01 -17.85
C TYR A 560 -7.89 -1.61 -17.96
N THR A 561 -7.72 -2.58 -18.85
CA THR A 561 -6.43 -3.19 -19.21
C THR A 561 -5.74 -2.50 -20.38
N ARG A 562 -6.53 -1.80 -21.21
CA ARG A 562 -6.09 -0.93 -22.30
C ARG A 562 -7.07 0.23 -22.47
N ILE A 563 -6.58 1.41 -22.84
CA ILE A 563 -7.40 2.58 -23.13
C ILE A 563 -7.39 2.90 -24.62
N ASN A 564 -6.22 2.93 -25.24
CA ASN A 564 -6.03 3.26 -26.65
C ASN A 564 -5.53 2.04 -27.45
N PRO A 565 -5.89 1.87 -28.74
CA PRO A 565 -6.78 2.73 -29.57
C PRO A 565 -8.27 2.56 -29.22
N ALA A 566 -8.67 1.49 -28.55
CA ALA A 566 -10.01 1.23 -28.07
C ALA A 566 -9.95 0.69 -26.64
N PRO A 567 -10.82 1.12 -25.72
CA PRO A 567 -10.83 0.61 -24.35
C PRO A 567 -11.14 -0.89 -24.29
N VAL A 568 -10.41 -1.58 -23.42
CA VAL A 568 -10.66 -2.99 -23.06
C VAL A 568 -10.78 -3.06 -21.56
N THR A 569 -11.83 -3.68 -21.07
CA THR A 569 -12.07 -3.89 -19.63
C THR A 569 -12.08 -5.37 -19.29
N GLU A 570 -11.63 -5.68 -18.09
CA GLU A 570 -11.62 -7.01 -17.49
C GLU A 570 -12.52 -7.07 -16.25
N SER A 571 -13.06 -8.28 -16.02
CA SER A 571 -13.81 -8.62 -14.82
C SER A 571 -13.51 -10.07 -14.45
N TYR A 572 -13.13 -10.31 -13.19
CA TYR A 572 -12.75 -11.65 -12.74
C TYR A 572 -13.04 -11.89 -11.25
N LEU A 573 -13.13 -13.17 -10.90
CA LEU A 573 -13.26 -13.65 -9.53
C LEU A 573 -12.16 -14.65 -9.22
N LEU A 574 -11.32 -14.34 -8.26
CA LEU A 574 -10.26 -15.25 -7.78
C LEU A 574 -10.68 -15.86 -6.44
N LEU A 575 -10.39 -17.14 -6.28
CA LEU A 575 -10.54 -17.86 -5.02
C LEU A 575 -9.19 -18.46 -4.64
N ASN A 576 -8.76 -18.16 -3.41
CA ASN A 576 -7.52 -18.68 -2.84
C ASN A 576 -7.81 -19.41 -1.54
N ALA A 577 -7.04 -20.44 -1.22
CA ALA A 577 -7.15 -21.14 0.05
C ALA A 577 -5.77 -21.53 0.58
N ARG A 578 -5.60 -21.44 1.89
CA ARG A 578 -4.39 -21.89 2.61
C ARG A 578 -4.81 -22.73 3.81
N VAL A 579 -4.17 -23.88 3.96
CA VAL A 579 -4.29 -24.73 5.15
C VAL A 579 -2.90 -24.83 5.77
N ALA A 580 -2.81 -24.54 7.06
CA ALA A 580 -1.58 -24.66 7.81
C ALA A 580 -1.80 -25.51 9.06
N ALA A 581 -0.80 -26.29 9.45
CA ALA A 581 -0.81 -27.14 10.63
C ALA A 581 0.38 -26.82 11.54
N GLN A 582 0.10 -26.48 12.80
CA GLN A 582 1.12 -26.36 13.84
C GLN A 582 1.43 -27.74 14.39
N VAL A 583 2.35 -28.48 13.74
CA VAL A 583 2.66 -29.89 14.03
C VAL A 583 3.45 -30.02 15.33
N LEU A 584 4.37 -29.08 15.58
CA LEU A 584 5.10 -28.93 16.83
C LEU A 584 5.04 -27.44 17.24
N PRO A 585 5.31 -27.08 18.49
CA PRO A 585 5.37 -25.66 18.90
C PRO A 585 6.28 -24.82 18.01
N GLN A 586 7.34 -25.41 17.47
CA GLN A 586 8.32 -24.75 16.61
C GLN A 586 8.07 -24.96 15.12
N LEU A 587 7.25 -25.95 14.70
CA LEU A 587 7.10 -26.37 13.31
C LEU A 587 5.69 -26.17 12.80
N ASN A 588 5.54 -25.29 11.80
CA ASN A 588 4.31 -25.08 11.04
C ASN A 588 4.53 -25.54 9.60
N ILE A 589 3.63 -26.37 9.07
CA ILE A 589 3.60 -26.76 7.66
C ILE A 589 2.35 -26.17 7.00
N PHE A 590 2.42 -25.87 5.72
CA PHE A 590 1.28 -25.32 5.01
C PHE A 590 1.21 -25.75 3.55
N VAL A 591 0.00 -25.72 2.99
CA VAL A 591 -0.30 -25.80 1.56
C VAL A 591 -1.20 -24.62 1.22
N MET A 592 -0.93 -23.97 0.09
CA MET A 592 -1.70 -22.85 -0.44
C MET A 592 -2.01 -23.09 -1.91
N GLY A 593 -3.24 -22.88 -2.30
CA GLY A 593 -3.69 -22.85 -3.69
C GLY A 593 -4.20 -21.46 -4.04
N SER A 594 -3.78 -20.94 -5.17
CA SER A 594 -4.21 -19.66 -5.71
C SER A 594 -4.96 -19.83 -7.01
N ASN A 595 -5.91 -18.92 -7.29
CA ASN A 595 -6.80 -18.98 -8.44
C ASN A 595 -7.45 -20.38 -8.60
N LEU A 596 -8.05 -20.90 -7.52
CA LEU A 596 -8.64 -22.25 -7.48
C LEU A 596 -9.81 -22.44 -8.46
N LEU A 597 -10.40 -21.35 -8.95
CA LEU A 597 -11.43 -21.38 -9.99
C LEU A 597 -10.84 -21.48 -11.40
N ASN A 598 -9.52 -21.49 -11.52
CA ASN A 598 -8.79 -21.49 -12.78
C ASN A 598 -9.28 -20.39 -13.75
N GLN A 599 -9.57 -19.21 -13.19
CA GLN A 599 -10.05 -18.06 -13.94
C GLN A 599 -8.94 -17.59 -14.90
N LYS A 600 -9.28 -17.43 -16.18
CA LYS A 600 -8.42 -16.73 -17.15
C LYS A 600 -8.71 -15.24 -17.05
N TYR A 601 -7.69 -14.43 -16.88
CA TYR A 601 -7.83 -12.98 -16.74
C TYR A 601 -6.52 -12.28 -17.10
N GLU A 602 -6.62 -10.99 -17.37
CA GLU A 602 -5.49 -10.09 -17.60
C GLU A 602 -5.60 -8.87 -16.66
N ILE A 603 -4.47 -8.38 -16.17
CA ILE A 603 -4.39 -7.11 -15.45
C ILE A 603 -3.90 -6.02 -16.39
N ASN A 604 -3.02 -6.38 -17.32
CA ASN A 604 -2.54 -5.54 -18.41
C ASN A 604 -2.87 -6.25 -19.72
N TYR A 605 -3.33 -5.52 -20.72
CA TYR A 605 -3.73 -6.07 -22.02
C TYR A 605 -2.62 -6.87 -22.69
N GLY A 606 -2.93 -8.10 -23.05
CA GLY A 606 -1.98 -9.04 -23.66
C GLY A 606 -1.03 -9.72 -22.68
N TYR A 607 -1.21 -9.53 -21.36
CA TYR A 607 -0.46 -10.21 -20.32
C TYR A 607 -1.39 -11.12 -19.51
N PRO A 608 -1.70 -12.31 -20.02
CA PRO A 608 -2.53 -13.27 -19.27
C PRO A 608 -1.86 -13.64 -17.96
N MET A 609 -2.66 -13.72 -16.90
CA MET A 609 -2.23 -14.11 -15.56
C MET A 609 -2.29 -15.64 -15.38
N PRO A 610 -1.54 -16.21 -14.42
CA PRO A 610 -1.49 -17.65 -14.22
C PRO A 610 -2.86 -18.21 -13.81
N GLY A 611 -3.16 -19.41 -14.31
CA GLY A 611 -4.28 -20.22 -13.84
C GLY A 611 -4.08 -20.71 -12.40
N THR A 612 -4.68 -21.85 -12.06
CA THR A 612 -4.50 -22.44 -10.72
C THR A 612 -3.03 -22.85 -10.50
N TYR A 613 -2.47 -22.40 -9.36
CA TYR A 613 -1.15 -22.82 -8.92
C TYR A 613 -1.12 -23.12 -7.42
N VAL A 614 -0.20 -24.00 -7.02
CA VAL A 614 -0.09 -24.50 -5.65
C VAL A 614 1.32 -24.27 -5.12
N ASN A 615 1.41 -23.98 -3.83
CA ASN A 615 2.66 -23.86 -3.09
C ASN A 615 2.54 -24.58 -1.74
N ALA A 616 3.56 -25.33 -1.34
CA ALA A 616 3.62 -25.99 -0.05
C ALA A 616 4.95 -25.62 0.66
N GLY A 617 4.93 -25.55 1.99
CA GLY A 617 6.12 -25.16 2.70
C GLY A 617 6.07 -25.40 4.19
N VAL A 618 7.18 -25.02 4.82
CA VAL A 618 7.41 -25.16 6.26
C VAL A 618 7.92 -23.85 6.84
N ASN A 619 7.56 -23.60 8.10
CA ASN A 619 8.14 -22.54 8.91
C ASN A 619 8.58 -23.11 10.26
N VAL A 620 9.82 -22.79 10.65
CA VAL A 620 10.41 -23.19 11.94
C VAL A 620 10.67 -21.94 12.76
N ARG A 621 10.17 -21.91 14.00
CA ARG A 621 10.35 -20.80 14.95
C ARG A 621 11.03 -21.32 16.22
N ILE A 622 12.14 -20.70 16.59
CA ILE A 622 12.96 -21.07 17.75
C ILE A 622 13.15 -19.85 18.63
#